data_0bbd095d4f48022580075dc1e77c1a28
#
_entry.id   0bbd095d4f48022580075dc1e77c1a28
#
_cell.length_a   1.000
_cell.length_b   1.000
_cell.length_c   1.000
_cell.angle_alpha   90.00
_cell.angle_beta   90.00
_cell.angle_gamma   90.00
#
_symmetry.space_group_name_H-M   'P 1'
#
loop_
_entity.id
_entity.type
_entity.pdbx_description
1 polymer ?
#
loop_
_entity_poly.entity_id
_entity_poly.type
_entity_poly.pdbx_seq_one_letter_code
_entity_poly.pdbx_strand_id
1 'polypeptide(L)'
;QACEAVAATYFAPLGQRSFGGSRPTFLAIPDRLAHLRACNDATSLCLMIESAAGIEVAGRLAAVDGVDYFSFGMMDLAQALGHPGDPGHADVRAAVEAASRAIHAEGKRIREDFMQYAWINEVILTGSRHLLAA
;
A
#
# COMPACT_ATOMS: atom_id res chain seq x y z
N GLN A 1 9.61 11.00 -2.20
CA GLN A 1 9.03 9.70 -2.63
C GLN A 1 7.49 9.69 -2.51
N ALA A 2 6.88 9.88 -1.31
CA ALA A 2 5.40 9.84 -1.19
C ALA A 2 4.72 10.90 -2.05
N CYS A 3 5.16 12.16 -2.00
CA CYS A 3 4.65 13.23 -2.86
C CYS A 3 4.85 12.93 -4.36
N GLU A 4 5.96 12.29 -4.73
CA GLU A 4 6.23 11.87 -6.12
C GLU A 4 5.26 10.76 -6.54
N ALA A 5 4.95 9.82 -5.64
CA ALA A 5 3.96 8.79 -5.89
C ALA A 5 2.57 9.40 -6.11
N VAL A 6 2.15 10.34 -5.28
CA VAL A 6 0.89 11.09 -5.45
C VAL A 6 0.88 11.81 -6.79
N ALA A 7 1.95 12.56 -7.10
CA ALA A 7 2.07 13.29 -8.36
C ALA A 7 1.97 12.37 -9.59
N ALA A 8 2.55 11.18 -9.54
CA ALA A 8 2.50 10.20 -10.62
C ALA A 8 1.16 9.45 -10.74
N THR A 9 0.42 9.33 -9.63
CA THR A 9 -0.80 8.54 -9.56
C THR A 9 -2.02 9.29 -10.07
N TYR A 10 -2.17 10.55 -9.69
CA TYR A 10 -3.36 11.33 -9.95
C TYR A 10 -3.20 12.30 -11.11
N PHE A 11 -4.30 12.57 -11.80
CA PHE A 11 -4.39 13.66 -12.76
C PHE A 11 -4.52 15.01 -12.06
N ALA A 12 -4.20 16.09 -12.79
CA ALA A 12 -4.40 17.45 -12.29
C ALA A 12 -5.85 17.66 -11.80
N PRO A 13 -6.09 18.44 -10.72
CA PRO A 13 -5.10 19.22 -9.97
C PRO A 13 -4.35 18.45 -8.87
N LEU A 14 -4.73 17.20 -8.57
CA LEU A 14 -4.17 16.40 -7.47
C LEU A 14 -2.75 15.90 -7.75
N GLY A 15 -2.44 15.65 -9.03
CA GLY A 15 -1.16 15.15 -9.45
C GLY A 15 -0.75 15.64 -10.84
N GLN A 16 0.22 14.95 -11.42
CA GLN A 16 0.82 15.28 -12.73
C GLN A 16 0.80 14.08 -13.68
N ARG A 17 -0.06 13.10 -13.42
CA ARG A 17 -0.19 11.92 -14.28
C ARG A 17 -0.48 12.34 -15.72
N SER A 18 0.27 11.79 -16.67
CA SER A 18 0.06 12.05 -18.09
C SER A 18 -1.24 11.43 -18.59
N PHE A 19 -2.03 12.19 -19.32
CA PHE A 19 -3.23 11.71 -20.01
C PHE A 19 -2.91 11.17 -21.42
N GLY A 20 -1.81 11.59 -22.01
CA GLY A 20 -1.44 11.22 -23.39
C GLY A 20 -1.09 9.75 -23.57
N GLY A 21 -1.46 9.15 -24.71
CA GLY A 21 -1.08 7.79 -25.09
C GLY A 21 -1.76 6.66 -24.34
N SER A 22 -2.78 6.94 -23.51
CA SER A 22 -3.54 5.94 -22.79
C SER A 22 -4.78 5.47 -23.57
N ARG A 23 -5.35 4.30 -23.21
CA ARG A 23 -6.62 3.82 -23.78
C ARG A 23 -7.70 4.88 -23.87
N PRO A 24 -7.93 5.73 -22.84
CA PRO A 24 -8.94 6.78 -22.90
C PRO A 24 -8.73 7.79 -24.02
N THR A 25 -7.48 8.01 -24.48
CA THR A 25 -7.22 8.90 -25.61
C THR A 25 -7.71 8.36 -26.95
N PHE A 26 -7.81 7.04 -27.08
CA PHE A 26 -8.30 6.37 -28.28
C PHE A 26 -9.82 6.17 -28.25
N LEU A 27 -10.45 6.25 -27.09
CA LEU A 27 -11.89 6.23 -26.93
C LEU A 27 -12.41 7.67 -27.09
N ALA A 28 -13.44 7.86 -27.90
CA ALA A 28 -14.11 9.15 -28.04
C ALA A 28 -14.83 9.55 -26.75
N ILE A 29 -14.08 10.09 -25.79
CA ILE A 29 -14.62 10.54 -24.50
C ILE A 29 -15.16 11.97 -24.69
N PRO A 30 -16.50 12.15 -24.59
CA PRO A 30 -17.14 13.44 -24.82
C PRO A 30 -16.71 14.52 -23.85
N ASP A 31 -16.62 14.19 -22.56
CA ASP A 31 -16.15 15.09 -21.49
C ASP A 31 -14.88 14.54 -20.82
N ARG A 32 -13.75 15.04 -21.30
CA ARG A 32 -12.43 14.63 -20.80
C ARG A 32 -12.22 15.06 -19.37
N LEU A 33 -12.68 16.24 -18.99
CA LEU A 33 -12.47 16.76 -17.63
C LEU A 33 -13.27 15.95 -16.60
N ALA A 34 -14.52 15.64 -16.88
CA ALA A 34 -15.33 14.77 -16.04
C ALA A 34 -14.70 13.37 -15.94
N HIS A 35 -14.15 12.84 -17.03
CA HIS A 35 -13.45 11.55 -17.02
C HIS A 35 -12.20 11.57 -16.11
N LEU A 36 -11.36 12.61 -16.19
CA LEU A 36 -10.17 12.72 -15.35
C LEU A 36 -10.52 12.81 -13.85
N ARG A 37 -11.57 13.55 -13.52
CA ARG A 37 -12.10 13.63 -12.15
C ARG A 37 -12.57 12.26 -11.66
N ALA A 38 -13.41 11.60 -12.45
CA ALA A 38 -13.89 10.26 -12.12
C ALA A 38 -12.76 9.23 -11.97
N CYS A 39 -11.68 9.33 -12.76
CA CYS A 39 -10.48 8.51 -12.60
C CYS A 39 -9.79 8.79 -11.27
N ASN A 40 -9.62 10.06 -10.88
CA ASN A 40 -9.03 10.41 -9.59
C ASN A 40 -9.89 9.86 -8.44
N ASP A 41 -11.21 10.03 -8.50
CA ASP A 41 -12.15 9.58 -7.48
C ASP A 41 -12.18 8.05 -7.33
N ALA A 42 -11.93 7.33 -8.42
CA ALA A 42 -11.89 5.87 -8.45
C ALA A 42 -10.51 5.27 -8.15
N THR A 43 -9.49 6.10 -7.96
CA THR A 43 -8.11 5.66 -7.71
C THR A 43 -7.79 5.74 -6.23
N SER A 44 -7.21 4.68 -5.68
CA SER A 44 -6.66 4.67 -4.32
C SER A 44 -5.16 4.38 -4.37
N LEU A 45 -4.37 5.21 -3.68
CA LEU A 45 -2.92 5.05 -3.57
C LEU A 45 -2.56 4.34 -2.26
N CYS A 46 -2.01 3.14 -2.40
CA CYS A 46 -1.36 2.42 -1.30
C CYS A 46 0.15 2.64 -1.33
N LEU A 47 0.74 3.04 -0.24
CA LEU A 47 2.20 3.02 -0.07
C LEU A 47 2.64 1.78 0.71
N MET A 48 3.67 1.09 0.21
CA MET A 48 4.29 -0.02 0.90
C MET A 48 5.50 0.46 1.70
N ILE A 49 5.52 0.13 2.99
CA ILE A 49 6.65 0.37 3.89
C ILE A 49 7.42 -0.93 4.05
N GLU A 50 8.66 -0.95 3.59
CA GLU A 50 9.51 -2.14 3.55
C GLU A 50 10.96 -1.88 3.96
N SER A 51 11.22 -0.73 4.60
CA SER A 51 12.55 -0.34 5.06
C SER A 51 12.50 0.27 6.46
N ALA A 52 13.61 0.18 7.20
CA ALA A 52 13.76 0.79 8.52
C ALA A 52 13.49 2.31 8.47
N ALA A 53 14.03 3.01 7.46
CA ALA A 53 13.78 4.44 7.26
C ALA A 53 12.30 4.76 7.00
N GLY A 54 11.56 3.87 6.31
CA GLY A 54 10.12 3.99 6.10
C GLY A 54 9.34 3.89 7.41
N ILE A 55 9.72 2.97 8.29
CA ILE A 55 9.13 2.81 9.63
C ILE A 55 9.31 4.10 10.45
N GLU A 56 10.52 4.67 10.48
CA GLU A 56 10.83 5.88 11.25
C GLU A 56 10.00 7.10 10.83
N VAL A 57 9.57 7.14 9.59
CA VAL A 57 8.84 8.28 9.02
C VAL A 57 7.37 7.98 8.71
N ALA A 58 6.84 6.85 9.18
CA ALA A 58 5.50 6.38 8.84
C ALA A 58 4.40 7.43 9.05
N GLY A 59 4.39 8.14 10.18
CA GLY A 59 3.45 9.23 10.43
C GLY A 59 3.60 10.39 9.43
N ARG A 60 4.84 10.76 9.07
CA ARG A 60 5.06 11.81 8.06
C ARG A 60 4.62 11.39 6.66
N LEU A 61 4.73 10.10 6.33
CA LEU A 61 4.18 9.57 5.09
C LEU A 61 2.65 9.60 5.10
N ALA A 62 2.04 9.29 6.24
CA ALA A 62 0.60 9.31 6.43
C ALA A 62 0.00 10.72 6.38
N ALA A 63 0.76 11.75 6.78
CA ALA A 63 0.35 13.14 6.67
C ALA A 63 0.33 13.67 5.21
N VAL A 64 0.82 12.89 4.23
CA VAL A 64 0.81 13.32 2.82
C VAL A 64 -0.59 13.17 2.23
N ASP A 65 -1.15 14.28 1.74
CA ASP A 65 -2.42 14.29 1.03
C ASP A 65 -2.33 13.45 -0.26
N GLY A 66 -3.39 12.70 -0.55
CA GLY A 66 -3.48 11.82 -1.72
C GLY A 66 -2.92 10.41 -1.49
N VAL A 67 -2.39 10.10 -0.32
CA VAL A 67 -2.14 8.72 0.12
C VAL A 67 -3.38 8.23 0.86
N ASP A 68 -3.93 7.08 0.47
CA ASP A 68 -5.17 6.54 1.03
C ASP A 68 -4.93 5.55 2.17
N TYR A 69 -3.99 4.62 1.97
CA TYR A 69 -3.66 3.62 2.97
C TYR A 69 -2.24 3.08 2.78
N PHE A 70 -1.82 2.24 3.73
CA PHE A 70 -0.47 1.68 3.78
C PHE A 70 -0.50 0.15 3.82
N SER A 71 0.58 -0.46 3.39
CA SER A 71 0.87 -1.88 3.59
C SER A 71 2.32 -2.06 4.03
N PHE A 72 2.63 -3.21 4.60
CA PHE A 72 3.99 -3.54 5.02
C PHE A 72 4.56 -4.68 4.17
N GLY A 73 5.75 -4.46 3.59
CA GLY A 73 6.52 -5.50 2.91
C GLY A 73 7.31 -6.31 3.94
N MET A 74 6.64 -7.26 4.61
CA MET A 74 7.14 -7.93 5.82
C MET A 74 8.48 -8.64 5.63
N MET A 75 8.73 -9.25 4.47
CA MET A 75 9.99 -9.97 4.19
C MET A 75 11.16 -9.00 4.06
N ASP A 76 10.97 -7.93 3.28
CA ASP A 76 12.01 -6.92 3.07
C ASP A 76 12.23 -6.10 4.35
N LEU A 77 11.16 -5.83 5.10
CA LEU A 77 11.24 -5.16 6.39
C LEU A 77 12.01 -5.99 7.42
N ALA A 78 11.78 -7.32 7.49
CA ALA A 78 12.54 -8.21 8.35
C ALA A 78 14.03 -8.18 8.00
N GLN A 79 14.36 -8.22 6.70
CA GLN A 79 15.74 -8.09 6.25
C GLN A 79 16.34 -6.72 6.63
N ALA A 80 15.59 -5.63 6.43
CA ALA A 80 16.05 -4.28 6.75
C ALA A 80 16.28 -4.04 8.25
N LEU A 81 15.56 -4.78 9.10
CA LEU A 81 15.69 -4.74 10.57
C LEU A 81 16.68 -5.78 11.12
N GLY A 82 17.41 -6.52 10.27
CA GLY A 82 18.45 -7.46 10.69
C GLY A 82 17.93 -8.88 11.00
N HIS A 83 16.71 -9.20 10.60
CA HIS A 83 16.08 -10.52 10.80
C HIS A 83 15.69 -11.19 9.46
N PRO A 84 16.63 -11.41 8.53
CA PRO A 84 16.35 -11.92 7.19
C PRO A 84 15.66 -13.30 7.27
N GLY A 85 14.54 -13.43 6.56
CA GLY A 85 13.75 -14.68 6.52
C GLY A 85 12.83 -14.90 7.72
N ASP A 86 12.82 -14.01 8.72
CA ASP A 86 11.94 -14.09 9.89
C ASP A 86 11.01 -12.86 10.00
N PRO A 87 10.00 -12.74 9.15
CA PRO A 87 9.02 -11.63 9.22
C PRO A 87 8.16 -11.68 10.50
N GLY A 88 8.18 -12.80 11.23
CA GLY A 88 7.49 -12.99 12.51
C GLY A 88 8.31 -12.59 13.73
N HIS A 89 9.55 -12.11 13.56
CA HIS A 89 10.40 -11.71 14.69
C HIS A 89 9.74 -10.63 15.56
N ALA A 90 9.99 -10.67 16.86
CA ALA A 90 9.38 -9.75 17.82
C ALA A 90 9.66 -8.27 17.47
N ASP A 91 10.89 -7.94 17.08
CA ASP A 91 11.31 -6.59 16.74
C ASP A 91 10.61 -6.09 15.46
N VAL A 92 10.42 -6.99 14.48
CA VAL A 92 9.70 -6.64 13.24
C VAL A 92 8.24 -6.32 13.55
N ARG A 93 7.58 -7.16 14.36
CA ARG A 93 6.21 -6.92 14.79
C ARG A 93 6.08 -5.60 15.57
N ALA A 94 6.97 -5.35 16.53
CA ALA A 94 6.97 -4.13 17.32
C ALA A 94 7.14 -2.88 16.45
N ALA A 95 8.03 -2.93 15.45
CA ALA A 95 8.23 -1.84 14.49
C ALA A 95 6.97 -1.59 13.64
N VAL A 96 6.33 -2.64 13.12
CA VAL A 96 5.09 -2.54 12.36
C VAL A 96 3.95 -1.98 13.22
N GLU A 97 3.80 -2.44 14.47
CA GLU A 97 2.80 -1.91 15.40
C GLU A 97 3.01 -0.42 15.70
N ALA A 98 4.26 0.01 15.90
CA ALA A 98 4.58 1.41 16.13
C ALA A 98 4.25 2.27 14.90
N ALA A 99 4.63 1.82 13.71
CA ALA A 99 4.31 2.49 12.45
C ALA A 99 2.80 2.55 12.20
N SER A 100 2.06 1.45 12.46
CA SER A 100 0.61 1.39 12.32
C SER A 100 -0.08 2.41 13.23
N ARG A 101 0.35 2.52 14.50
CA ARG A 101 -0.17 3.55 15.42
C ARG A 101 0.09 4.96 14.89
N ALA A 102 1.26 5.23 14.32
CA ALA A 102 1.59 6.53 13.76
C ALA A 102 0.74 6.85 12.52
N ILE A 103 0.47 5.86 11.67
CA ILE A 103 -0.41 5.98 10.50
C ILE A 103 -1.86 6.27 10.94
N HIS A 104 -2.37 5.50 11.91
CA HIS A 104 -3.72 5.69 12.44
C HIS A 104 -3.90 7.06 13.13
N ALA A 105 -2.86 7.57 13.79
CA ALA A 105 -2.90 8.90 14.41
C ALA A 105 -3.12 10.04 13.38
N GLU A 106 -2.69 9.85 12.13
CA GLU A 106 -2.95 10.75 11.00
C GLU A 106 -4.29 10.47 10.30
N GLY A 107 -5.13 9.60 10.86
CA GLY A 107 -6.44 9.23 10.30
C GLY A 107 -6.38 8.33 9.07
N LYS A 108 -5.19 7.80 8.74
CA LYS A 108 -5.02 6.86 7.62
C LYS A 108 -5.18 5.42 8.10
N ARG A 109 -5.29 4.50 7.14
CA ARG A 109 -5.51 3.07 7.40
C ARG A 109 -4.32 2.25 6.92
N ILE A 110 -4.18 1.07 7.47
CA ILE A 110 -3.32 0.02 6.92
C ILE A 110 -4.20 -1.01 6.20
N ARG A 111 -3.62 -1.78 5.28
CA ARG A 111 -4.35 -2.80 4.52
C ARG A 111 -5.09 -3.80 5.41
N GLU A 112 -4.50 -4.17 6.51
CA GLU A 112 -5.02 -5.13 7.49
C GLU A 112 -6.29 -4.63 8.21
N ASP A 113 -6.59 -3.33 8.19
CA ASP A 113 -7.82 -2.76 8.78
C ASP A 113 -9.09 -3.13 8.01
N PHE A 114 -8.96 -3.53 6.74
CA PHE A 114 -10.11 -3.78 5.85
C PHE A 114 -9.94 -4.98 4.91
N MET A 115 -8.76 -5.62 4.90
CA MET A 115 -8.47 -6.75 4.02
C MET A 115 -7.82 -7.87 4.80
N GLN A 116 -8.46 -9.04 4.80
CA GLN A 116 -7.83 -10.28 5.22
C GLN A 116 -7.32 -11.01 4.00
N TYR A 117 -6.10 -11.49 4.05
CA TYR A 117 -5.50 -12.28 2.98
C TYR A 117 -4.69 -13.45 3.56
N ALA A 118 -4.60 -14.50 2.77
CA ALA A 118 -3.70 -15.61 3.03
C ALA A 118 -2.98 -15.96 1.73
N TRP A 119 -1.72 -16.37 1.83
CA TRP A 119 -1.01 -16.85 0.68
C TRP A 119 -1.59 -18.19 0.22
N ILE A 120 -1.78 -18.35 -1.08
CA ILE A 120 -2.37 -19.58 -1.64
C ILE A 120 -1.59 -20.85 -1.23
N ASN A 121 -0.28 -20.76 -1.14
CA ASN A 121 0.57 -21.86 -0.68
C ASN A 121 0.30 -22.20 0.81
N GLU A 122 0.06 -21.24 1.67
CA GLU A 122 -0.29 -21.47 3.08
C GLU A 122 -1.67 -22.14 3.19
N VAL A 123 -2.63 -21.68 2.41
CA VAL A 123 -3.98 -22.28 2.34
C VAL A 123 -3.88 -23.74 1.87
N ILE A 124 -3.12 -24.01 0.82
CA ILE A 124 -2.92 -25.35 0.28
C ILE A 124 -2.22 -26.25 1.30
N LEU A 125 -1.11 -25.79 1.90
CA LEU A 125 -0.35 -26.58 2.87
C LEU A 125 -1.17 -26.88 4.13
N THR A 126 -1.90 -25.90 4.64
CA THR A 126 -2.77 -26.07 5.82
C THR A 126 -3.91 -27.03 5.53
N GLY A 127 -4.58 -26.87 4.37
CA GLY A 127 -5.64 -27.77 3.93
C GLY A 127 -5.13 -29.20 3.71
N SER A 128 -3.97 -29.38 3.07
CA SER A 128 -3.36 -30.68 2.87
C SER A 128 -2.99 -31.36 4.18
N ARG A 129 -2.39 -30.66 5.14
CA ARG A 129 -2.07 -31.19 6.47
C ARG A 129 -3.32 -31.64 7.21
N HIS A 130 -4.39 -30.86 7.13
CA HIS A 130 -5.67 -31.20 7.78
C HIS A 130 -6.27 -32.48 7.17
N LEU A 131 -6.26 -32.61 5.84
CA LEU A 131 -6.78 -33.78 5.15
C LEU A 131 -5.94 -35.05 5.37
N LEU A 132 -4.63 -34.92 5.54
CA LEU A 132 -3.72 -36.06 5.77
C LEU A 132 -3.65 -36.49 7.25
N ALA A 133 -4.13 -35.66 8.16
CA ALA A 133 -4.20 -35.96 9.60
C ALA A 133 -5.54 -36.58 10.03
N ALA A 134 -6.52 -36.66 9.14
CA ALA A 134 -7.83 -37.27 9.34
C ALA A 134 -7.82 -38.73 8.89
#